data_54f74a3a1b37ba6a4ba89d4500423d27
#
_entry.id   54f74a3a1b37ba6a4ba89d4500423d27
#
_cell.length_a   1.000
_cell.length_b   1.000
_cell.length_c   1.000
_cell.angle_alpha   90.00
_cell.angle_beta   90.00
_cell.angle_gamma   90.00
#
_symmetry.space_group_name_H-M   'P 1'
#
loop_
_entity.id
_entity.type
_entity.pdbx_description
1 polymer ?
#
loop_
_entity_poly.entity_id
_entity_poly.type
_entity_poly.pdbx_seq_one_letter_code
_entity_poly.pdbx_strand_id
1 'polypeptide(L)'
;MAEGICRKLIAERKIENMSCQSCGLAAFAGDTASPLAVEAAKKHGADISSHRSRQLNQYIFDETDVMVCMTSSHKKAVMTLNPKFRVLVPSPEIFDPYGGNADIYEECADRLESYISRLLDVLTAEIRPMEVSDIDGIAEIEKECFSAPWSRNGISEELDNENAHFLAAVCDNRVLGYIGVHEVCGEAYIDNIAVRSEYRQLGLGEKLLIAAQEGAFSRKCEFISLEVRKSNSAALSLYEKLGYEKVGERKNFYTDPQEDAVIMTLKECDS
;
A
#
# COMPACT_ATOMS: atom_id res chain seq x y z
N MET A 1 20.88 5.92 -6.66
CA MET A 1 20.09 6.98 -5.98
C MET A 1 19.06 6.35 -5.01
N ALA A 2 18.13 5.50 -5.44
CA ALA A 2 17.05 4.96 -4.59
C ALA A 2 17.53 4.36 -3.25
N GLU A 3 18.55 3.47 -3.28
CA GLU A 3 19.10 2.87 -2.06
C GLU A 3 19.66 3.93 -1.09
N GLY A 4 20.42 4.92 -1.60
CA GLY A 4 21.00 5.96 -0.76
C GLY A 4 19.91 6.84 -0.10
N ILE A 5 18.92 7.28 -0.88
CA ILE A 5 17.79 8.08 -0.39
C ILE A 5 16.98 7.27 0.64
N CYS A 6 16.71 6.00 0.36
CA CYS A 6 15.97 5.13 1.28
C CYS A 6 16.73 4.96 2.62
N ARG A 7 18.02 4.66 2.59
CA ARG A 7 18.85 4.54 3.79
C ARG A 7 18.90 5.82 4.61
N LYS A 8 19.02 6.97 3.95
CA LYS A 8 18.95 8.29 4.58
C LYS A 8 17.61 8.49 5.30
N LEU A 9 16.49 8.24 4.63
CA LEU A 9 15.16 8.42 5.22
C LEU A 9 14.91 7.45 6.39
N ILE A 10 15.33 6.19 6.29
CA ILE A 10 15.26 5.22 7.38
C ILE A 10 16.02 5.74 8.61
N ALA A 11 17.25 6.26 8.41
CA ALA A 11 18.07 6.78 9.50
C ALA A 11 17.48 8.06 10.13
N GLU A 12 16.99 9.02 9.32
CA GLU A 12 16.38 10.26 9.80
C GLU A 12 15.11 10.00 10.61
N ARG A 13 14.29 9.03 10.17
CA ARG A 13 13.04 8.64 10.84
C ARG A 13 13.27 7.67 12.00
N LYS A 14 14.51 7.24 12.23
CA LYS A 14 14.89 6.25 13.27
C LYS A 14 14.06 4.97 13.18
N ILE A 15 13.81 4.50 11.95
CA ILE A 15 13.07 3.26 11.72
C ILE A 15 13.99 2.10 12.06
N GLU A 16 13.61 1.34 13.08
CA GLU A 16 14.32 0.14 13.51
C GLU A 16 13.87 -1.08 12.69
N ASN A 17 14.71 -2.10 12.62
CA ASN A 17 14.43 -3.40 11.97
C ASN A 17 14.07 -3.31 10.47
N MET A 18 14.50 -2.25 9.78
CA MET A 18 14.34 -2.10 8.34
C MET A 18 15.68 -1.82 7.67
N SER A 19 15.95 -2.54 6.60
CA SER A 19 17.12 -2.32 5.75
C SER A 19 16.71 -2.17 4.30
N CYS A 20 17.54 -1.49 3.52
CA CYS A 20 17.30 -1.25 2.11
C CYS A 20 18.54 -1.56 1.31
N GLN A 21 18.36 -2.22 0.19
CA GLN A 21 19.42 -2.46 -0.82
C GLN A 21 18.82 -2.37 -2.22
N SER A 22 19.70 -2.16 -3.22
CA SER A 22 19.30 -2.13 -4.62
C SER A 22 20.03 -3.18 -5.44
N CYS A 23 19.39 -3.62 -6.51
CA CYS A 23 19.98 -4.53 -7.50
C CYS A 23 19.43 -4.20 -8.89
N GLY A 24 20.10 -4.67 -9.92
CA GLY A 24 19.63 -4.57 -11.30
C GLY A 24 19.43 -5.95 -11.91
N LEU A 25 18.51 -6.06 -12.86
CA LEU A 25 18.25 -7.30 -13.59
C LEU A 25 19.41 -7.66 -14.53
N ALA A 26 20.11 -6.65 -15.04
CA ALA A 26 21.25 -6.79 -15.98
C ALA A 26 22.42 -5.88 -15.56
N ALA A 27 22.66 -5.71 -14.25
CA ALA A 27 23.75 -4.89 -13.75
C ALA A 27 25.09 -5.61 -13.87
N PHE A 28 26.13 -4.88 -14.27
CA PHE A 28 27.50 -5.36 -14.08
C PHE A 28 27.89 -5.12 -12.62
N ALA A 29 28.23 -6.21 -11.92
CA ALA A 29 28.55 -6.13 -10.50
C ALA A 29 29.83 -5.32 -10.25
N GLY A 30 29.77 -4.37 -9.32
CA GLY A 30 30.91 -3.57 -8.91
C GLY A 30 31.04 -2.20 -9.59
N ASP A 31 30.18 -1.86 -10.55
CA ASP A 31 30.20 -0.54 -11.18
C ASP A 31 29.85 0.55 -10.17
N THR A 32 30.48 1.71 -10.32
CA THR A 32 30.21 2.91 -9.51
C THR A 32 28.94 3.64 -9.99
N ALA A 33 28.32 4.40 -9.10
CA ALA A 33 27.28 5.34 -9.51
C ALA A 33 27.85 6.41 -10.47
N SER A 34 27.05 6.85 -11.44
CA SER A 34 27.45 7.94 -12.34
C SER A 34 27.64 9.25 -11.56
N PRO A 35 28.55 10.17 -12.01
CA PRO A 35 28.78 11.43 -11.33
C PRO A 35 27.50 12.23 -11.08
N LEU A 36 26.61 12.33 -12.07
CA LEU A 36 25.34 13.05 -11.93
C LEU A 36 24.38 12.38 -10.92
N ALA A 37 24.43 11.04 -10.83
CA ALA A 37 23.66 10.33 -9.80
C ALA A 37 24.18 10.64 -8.39
N VAL A 38 25.51 10.75 -8.22
CA VAL A 38 26.13 11.12 -6.94
C VAL A 38 25.76 12.56 -6.56
N GLU A 39 25.82 13.49 -7.50
CA GLU A 39 25.46 14.90 -7.27
C GLU A 39 23.98 15.04 -6.88
N ALA A 40 23.07 14.42 -7.64
CA ALA A 40 21.65 14.44 -7.34
C ALA A 40 21.35 13.82 -5.96
N ALA A 41 21.88 12.64 -5.66
CA ALA A 41 21.68 12.01 -4.35
C ALA A 41 22.21 12.88 -3.21
N LYS A 42 23.35 13.58 -3.39
CA LYS A 42 23.93 14.47 -2.39
C LYS A 42 23.04 15.67 -2.07
N LYS A 43 22.32 16.23 -3.06
CA LYS A 43 21.34 17.32 -2.83
C LYS A 43 20.20 16.84 -1.94
N HIS A 44 19.86 15.55 -2.00
CA HIS A 44 18.90 14.89 -1.13
C HIS A 44 19.50 14.33 0.18
N GLY A 45 20.73 14.74 0.53
CA GLY A 45 21.39 14.31 1.76
C GLY A 45 21.91 12.88 1.76
N ALA A 46 21.93 12.20 0.61
CA ALA A 46 22.38 10.81 0.49
C ALA A 46 23.75 10.71 -0.18
N ASP A 47 24.76 10.14 0.50
CA ASP A 47 26.05 9.85 -0.10
C ASP A 47 26.06 8.43 -0.70
N ILE A 48 26.21 8.37 -2.01
CA ILE A 48 26.31 7.13 -2.78
C ILE A 48 27.66 6.98 -3.50
N SER A 49 28.68 7.74 -3.12
CA SER A 49 30.01 7.72 -3.75
C SER A 49 30.69 6.35 -3.63
N SER A 50 30.46 5.65 -2.53
CA SER A 50 30.96 4.29 -2.29
C SER A 50 30.06 3.17 -2.81
N HIS A 51 28.90 3.51 -3.38
CA HIS A 51 27.94 2.49 -3.87
C HIS A 51 28.57 1.66 -5.00
N ARG A 52 28.24 0.37 -4.99
CA ARG A 52 28.59 -0.57 -6.06
C ARG A 52 27.34 -1.29 -6.53
N SER A 53 27.18 -1.38 -7.84
CA SER A 53 26.05 -2.08 -8.45
C SER A 53 26.08 -3.57 -8.12
N ARG A 54 24.91 -4.16 -8.01
CA ARG A 54 24.70 -5.59 -7.76
C ARG A 54 23.68 -6.14 -8.75
N GLN A 55 23.92 -7.34 -9.23
CA GLN A 55 22.94 -8.06 -10.01
C GLN A 55 21.96 -8.77 -9.07
N LEU A 56 20.69 -8.81 -9.45
CA LEU A 56 19.69 -9.63 -8.74
C LEU A 56 20.17 -11.09 -8.76
N ASN A 57 20.22 -11.71 -7.59
CA ASN A 57 20.58 -13.10 -7.39
C ASN A 57 19.65 -13.75 -6.36
N GLN A 58 19.79 -15.07 -6.21
CA GLN A 58 18.93 -15.85 -5.32
C GLN A 58 18.98 -15.38 -3.87
N TYR A 59 20.16 -15.01 -3.36
CA TYR A 59 20.31 -14.54 -2.00
C TYR A 59 19.50 -13.24 -1.75
N ILE A 60 19.64 -12.24 -2.63
CA ILE A 60 18.85 -10.99 -2.54
C ILE A 60 17.36 -11.29 -2.63
N PHE A 61 16.98 -12.24 -3.49
CA PHE A 61 15.60 -12.61 -3.69
C PHE A 61 14.99 -13.25 -2.43
N ASP A 62 15.72 -14.14 -1.78
CA ASP A 62 15.25 -14.87 -0.59
C ASP A 62 15.17 -13.98 0.67
N GLU A 63 16.00 -12.93 0.76
CA GLU A 63 16.05 -11.98 1.87
C GLU A 63 15.10 -10.77 1.69
N THR A 64 14.24 -10.80 0.65
CA THR A 64 13.40 -9.66 0.30
C THR A 64 11.97 -9.83 0.86
N ASP A 65 11.49 -8.86 1.63
CA ASP A 65 10.09 -8.75 2.06
C ASP A 65 9.26 -7.91 1.07
N VAL A 66 9.85 -6.85 0.53
CA VAL A 66 9.22 -5.95 -0.43
C VAL A 66 10.21 -5.53 -1.51
N MET A 67 9.88 -5.73 -2.77
CA MET A 67 10.67 -5.27 -3.91
C MET A 67 9.97 -4.15 -4.65
N VAL A 68 10.66 -3.03 -4.84
CA VAL A 68 10.20 -1.94 -5.69
C VAL A 68 10.87 -2.03 -7.05
N CYS A 69 10.09 -2.28 -8.08
CA CYS A 69 10.51 -2.25 -9.47
C CYS A 69 10.23 -0.86 -10.06
N MET A 70 11.21 -0.19 -10.62
CA MET A 70 11.06 1.17 -11.15
C MET A 70 10.05 1.27 -12.28
N THR A 71 9.84 0.16 -13.03
CA THR A 71 8.92 0.08 -14.15
C THR A 71 8.12 -1.23 -14.16
N SER A 72 7.00 -1.24 -14.87
CA SER A 72 6.19 -2.45 -15.08
C SER A 72 6.94 -3.54 -15.85
N SER A 73 7.89 -3.19 -16.70
CA SER A 73 8.75 -4.15 -17.39
C SER A 73 9.69 -4.88 -16.41
N HIS A 74 10.26 -4.16 -15.45
CA HIS A 74 11.05 -4.78 -14.37
C HIS A 74 10.17 -5.71 -13.52
N LYS A 75 8.96 -5.27 -13.15
CA LYS A 75 8.01 -6.12 -12.41
C LYS A 75 7.70 -7.41 -13.19
N LYS A 76 7.39 -7.31 -14.49
CA LYS A 76 7.12 -8.50 -15.33
C LYS A 76 8.28 -9.49 -15.27
N ALA A 77 9.53 -9.02 -15.39
CA ALA A 77 10.71 -9.88 -15.30
C ALA A 77 10.85 -10.53 -13.93
N VAL A 78 10.67 -9.78 -12.83
CA VAL A 78 10.72 -10.33 -11.46
C VAL A 78 9.61 -11.35 -11.23
N MET A 79 8.40 -11.11 -11.72
CA MET A 79 7.27 -12.02 -11.56
C MET A 79 7.48 -13.38 -12.24
N THR A 80 8.34 -13.48 -13.28
CA THR A 80 8.70 -14.78 -13.87
C THR A 80 9.50 -15.69 -12.92
N LEU A 81 10.09 -15.10 -11.86
CA LEU A 81 10.83 -15.83 -10.82
C LEU A 81 9.91 -16.32 -9.68
N ASN A 82 8.60 -16.08 -9.80
CA ASN A 82 7.59 -16.48 -8.82
C ASN A 82 7.88 -16.02 -7.38
N PRO A 83 8.00 -14.69 -7.12
CA PRO A 83 8.33 -14.16 -5.81
C PRO A 83 7.22 -14.46 -4.79
N LYS A 84 7.63 -14.79 -3.56
CA LYS A 84 6.71 -14.94 -2.41
C LYS A 84 6.51 -13.64 -1.64
N PHE A 85 7.26 -12.61 -1.99
CA PHE A 85 7.21 -11.28 -1.40
C PHE A 85 6.41 -10.30 -2.27
N ARG A 86 6.10 -9.15 -1.71
CA ARG A 86 5.35 -8.11 -2.42
C ARG A 86 6.22 -7.40 -3.45
N VAL A 87 5.72 -7.27 -4.70
CA VAL A 87 6.39 -6.52 -5.77
C VAL A 87 5.57 -5.29 -6.13
N LEU A 88 6.14 -4.12 -5.89
CA LEU A 88 5.53 -2.80 -6.12
C LEU A 88 6.13 -2.13 -7.36
N VAL A 89 5.35 -1.24 -7.97
CA VAL A 89 5.81 -0.33 -9.04
C VAL A 89 5.30 1.06 -8.70
N PRO A 90 6.14 2.10 -8.72
CA PRO A 90 5.71 3.47 -8.57
C PRO A 90 4.68 3.87 -9.63
N SER A 91 3.71 4.69 -9.25
CA SER A 91 2.76 5.30 -10.19
C SER A 91 2.75 6.82 -9.98
N PRO A 92 3.21 7.58 -10.97
CA PRO A 92 3.79 7.15 -12.26
C PRO A 92 5.12 6.40 -12.08
N GLU A 93 5.48 5.58 -13.07
CA GLU A 93 6.77 4.87 -13.11
C GLU A 93 7.95 5.84 -13.00
N ILE A 94 9.05 5.38 -12.39
CA ILE A 94 10.28 6.16 -12.28
C ILE A 94 11.16 5.83 -13.47
N PHE A 95 11.40 6.86 -14.29
CA PHE A 95 12.23 6.73 -15.49
C PHE A 95 13.73 6.58 -15.16
N ASP A 96 14.48 5.99 -16.09
CA ASP A 96 15.92 5.90 -15.98
C ASP A 96 16.58 7.22 -16.45
N PRO A 97 17.30 7.95 -15.58
CA PRO A 97 17.94 9.21 -15.93
C PRO A 97 19.26 9.04 -16.73
N TYR A 98 19.69 7.79 -16.97
CA TYR A 98 20.96 7.51 -17.62
C TYR A 98 21.04 8.15 -19.02
N GLY A 99 22.16 8.85 -19.27
CA GLY A 99 22.37 9.63 -20.51
C GLY A 99 21.71 11.01 -20.52
N GLY A 100 20.94 11.36 -19.47
CA GLY A 100 20.38 12.69 -19.29
C GLY A 100 21.33 13.71 -18.68
N ASN A 101 20.85 14.96 -18.56
CA ASN A 101 21.56 16.06 -17.91
C ASN A 101 21.30 16.08 -16.38
N ALA A 102 21.89 17.05 -15.67
CA ALA A 102 21.75 17.18 -14.22
C ALA A 102 20.28 17.34 -13.77
N ASP A 103 19.47 18.11 -14.50
CA ASP A 103 18.08 18.39 -14.16
C ASP A 103 17.23 17.08 -14.20
N ILE A 104 17.48 16.21 -15.18
CA ILE A 104 16.82 14.90 -15.30
C ILE A 104 17.16 13.98 -14.13
N TYR A 105 18.44 14.00 -13.68
CA TYR A 105 18.83 13.23 -12.49
C TYR A 105 18.19 13.78 -11.20
N GLU A 106 18.06 15.08 -11.10
CA GLU A 106 17.42 15.75 -9.96
C GLU A 106 15.92 15.43 -9.92
N GLU A 107 15.21 15.58 -11.05
CA GLU A 107 13.79 15.17 -11.16
C GLU A 107 13.59 13.69 -10.77
N CYS A 108 14.49 12.81 -11.22
CA CYS A 108 14.42 11.41 -10.85
C CYS A 108 14.64 11.21 -9.33
N ALA A 109 15.56 11.95 -8.72
CA ALA A 109 15.82 11.89 -7.28
C ALA A 109 14.63 12.41 -6.46
N ASP A 110 13.98 13.51 -6.88
CA ASP A 110 12.76 14.05 -6.27
C ASP A 110 11.63 13.02 -6.27
N ARG A 111 11.41 12.37 -7.40
CA ARG A 111 10.39 11.32 -7.54
C ARG A 111 10.69 10.10 -6.67
N LEU A 112 11.95 9.69 -6.60
CA LEU A 112 12.42 8.60 -5.72
C LEU A 112 12.18 8.95 -4.26
N GLU A 113 12.59 10.13 -3.80
CA GLU A 113 12.41 10.54 -2.40
C GLU A 113 10.93 10.60 -2.02
N SER A 114 10.10 11.21 -2.86
CA SER A 114 8.65 11.29 -2.64
C SER A 114 8.00 9.90 -2.57
N TYR A 115 8.35 8.99 -3.46
CA TYR A 115 7.80 7.64 -3.46
C TYR A 115 8.27 6.84 -2.25
N ILE A 116 9.57 6.85 -1.95
CA ILE A 116 10.18 6.12 -0.83
C ILE A 116 9.63 6.63 0.49
N SER A 117 9.46 7.95 0.65
CA SER A 117 8.88 8.56 1.84
C SER A 117 7.49 7.98 2.13
N ARG A 118 6.59 7.98 1.14
CA ARG A 118 5.24 7.41 1.28
C ARG A 118 5.24 5.90 1.49
N LEU A 119 6.16 5.19 0.85
CA LEU A 119 6.31 3.75 1.07
C LEU A 119 6.71 3.46 2.52
N LEU A 120 7.65 4.22 3.07
CA LEU A 120 8.05 4.08 4.47
C LEU A 120 6.88 4.38 5.41
N ASP A 121 6.06 5.42 5.15
CA ASP A 121 4.85 5.70 5.93
C ASP A 121 3.91 4.47 5.96
N VAL A 122 3.70 3.84 4.80
CA VAL A 122 2.85 2.62 4.71
C VAL A 122 3.48 1.41 5.39
N LEU A 123 4.81 1.26 5.30
CA LEU A 123 5.51 0.12 5.92
C LEU A 123 5.54 0.23 7.44
N THR A 124 5.59 1.45 7.98
CA THR A 124 5.62 1.74 9.42
C THR A 124 4.25 2.07 10.01
N ALA A 125 3.21 2.21 9.18
CA ALA A 125 1.86 2.45 9.66
C ALA A 125 1.40 1.34 10.60
N GLU A 126 0.91 1.74 11.77
CA GLU A 126 0.20 0.89 12.71
C GLU A 126 -1.25 0.72 12.24
N ILE A 127 -1.73 -0.52 12.24
CA ILE A 127 -3.16 -0.81 12.03
C ILE A 127 -3.73 -1.17 13.41
N ARG A 128 -4.64 -0.33 13.88
CA ARG A 128 -5.24 -0.45 15.21
C ARG A 128 -6.72 -0.08 15.19
N PRO A 129 -7.50 -0.44 16.21
CA PRO A 129 -8.85 0.07 16.36
C PRO A 129 -8.89 1.59 16.24
N MET A 130 -9.95 2.10 15.59
CA MET A 130 -10.21 3.54 15.45
C MET A 130 -10.36 4.19 16.82
N GLU A 131 -9.78 5.38 16.97
CA GLU A 131 -9.87 6.20 18.16
C GLU A 131 -10.53 7.55 17.83
N VAL A 132 -10.93 8.31 18.87
CA VAL A 132 -11.53 9.65 18.71
C VAL A 132 -10.64 10.59 17.89
N SER A 133 -9.33 10.47 18.04
CA SER A 133 -8.34 11.27 17.30
C SER A 133 -8.32 11.02 15.80
N ASP A 134 -8.86 9.87 15.33
CA ASP A 134 -8.82 9.46 13.93
C ASP A 134 -10.02 9.96 13.13
N ILE A 135 -11.11 10.36 13.82
CA ILE A 135 -12.40 10.72 13.20
C ILE A 135 -12.23 11.77 12.10
N ASP A 136 -11.48 12.84 12.39
CA ASP A 136 -11.29 13.93 11.42
C ASP A 136 -10.51 13.45 10.19
N GLY A 137 -9.47 12.63 10.40
CA GLY A 137 -8.68 12.03 9.32
C GLY A 137 -9.50 11.06 8.46
N ILE A 138 -10.37 10.25 9.08
CA ILE A 138 -11.28 9.34 8.36
C ILE A 138 -12.33 10.15 7.57
N ALA A 139 -12.90 11.20 8.17
CA ALA A 139 -13.87 12.05 7.48
C ALA A 139 -13.27 12.80 6.26
N GLU A 140 -11.97 13.13 6.31
CA GLU A 140 -11.25 13.65 5.14
C GLU A 140 -11.11 12.59 4.04
N ILE A 141 -10.73 11.36 4.42
CA ILE A 141 -10.60 10.23 3.48
C ILE A 141 -11.94 9.90 2.82
N GLU A 142 -13.03 9.93 3.58
CA GLU A 142 -14.39 9.74 3.07
C GLU A 142 -14.72 10.74 1.96
N LYS A 143 -14.49 12.03 2.21
CA LYS A 143 -14.71 13.11 1.22
C LYS A 143 -13.81 12.98 -0.02
N GLU A 144 -12.62 12.43 0.14
CA GLU A 144 -11.68 12.22 -0.97
C GLU A 144 -12.09 11.02 -1.83
N CYS A 145 -12.65 9.96 -1.22
CA CYS A 145 -12.80 8.66 -1.84
C CYS A 145 -14.22 8.34 -2.33
N PHE A 146 -15.25 8.94 -1.71
CA PHE A 146 -16.64 8.53 -1.95
C PHE A 146 -17.52 9.71 -2.40
N SER A 147 -18.45 9.44 -3.31
CA SER A 147 -19.46 10.42 -3.77
C SER A 147 -20.53 10.71 -2.71
N ALA A 148 -20.76 9.75 -1.81
CA ALA A 148 -21.67 9.88 -0.66
C ALA A 148 -20.88 9.56 0.63
N PRO A 149 -20.04 10.49 1.10
CA PRO A 149 -19.17 10.24 2.25
C PRO A 149 -19.96 10.16 3.55
N TRP A 150 -19.52 9.32 4.47
CA TRP A 150 -20.00 9.33 5.83
C TRP A 150 -19.69 10.67 6.50
N SER A 151 -20.64 11.14 7.30
CA SER A 151 -20.44 12.35 8.07
C SER A 151 -19.47 12.10 9.24
N ARG A 152 -18.79 13.14 9.69
CA ARG A 152 -17.98 13.09 10.92
C ARG A 152 -18.75 12.53 12.12
N ASN A 153 -20.02 12.93 12.25
CA ASN A 153 -20.87 12.44 13.34
C ASN A 153 -21.20 10.95 13.18
N GLY A 154 -21.53 10.49 11.96
CA GLY A 154 -21.76 9.07 11.71
C GLY A 154 -20.53 8.23 12.05
N ILE A 155 -19.32 8.68 11.66
CA ILE A 155 -18.07 7.99 12.04
C ILE A 155 -17.88 7.98 13.56
N SER A 156 -18.21 9.09 14.23
CA SER A 156 -18.10 9.17 15.69
C SER A 156 -19.05 8.24 16.43
N GLU A 157 -20.26 8.04 15.91
CA GLU A 157 -21.28 7.15 16.49
C GLU A 157 -20.81 5.68 16.46
N GLU A 158 -19.95 5.30 15.49
CA GLU A 158 -19.42 3.93 15.39
C GLU A 158 -18.39 3.59 16.49
N LEU A 159 -17.85 4.57 17.20
CA LEU A 159 -16.99 4.31 18.36
C LEU A 159 -17.76 3.69 19.54
N ASP A 160 -19.04 4.03 19.67
CA ASP A 160 -19.90 3.53 20.75
C ASP A 160 -20.77 2.34 20.29
N ASN A 161 -20.64 1.91 19.04
CA ASN A 161 -21.39 0.80 18.47
C ASN A 161 -20.68 -0.53 18.72
N GLU A 162 -21.22 -1.38 19.58
CA GLU A 162 -20.63 -2.68 19.94
C GLU A 162 -20.47 -3.64 18.75
N ASN A 163 -21.25 -3.43 17.68
CA ASN A 163 -21.17 -4.24 16.47
C ASN A 163 -20.21 -3.67 15.42
N ALA A 164 -19.65 -2.49 15.64
CA ALA A 164 -18.74 -1.83 14.70
C ALA A 164 -17.28 -2.08 15.08
N HIS A 165 -16.50 -2.51 14.11
CA HIS A 165 -15.07 -2.79 14.25
C HIS A 165 -14.28 -2.01 13.19
N PHE A 166 -14.07 -0.73 13.45
CA PHE A 166 -13.33 0.16 12.56
C PHE A 166 -11.84 0.10 12.89
N LEU A 167 -11.01 -0.09 11.86
CA LEU A 167 -9.56 -0.04 11.98
C LEU A 167 -9.02 1.15 11.19
N ALA A 168 -8.08 1.87 11.80
CA ALA A 168 -7.32 2.93 11.16
C ALA A 168 -5.86 2.50 10.93
N ALA A 169 -5.31 2.84 9.77
CA ALA A 169 -3.89 2.75 9.50
C ALA A 169 -3.25 4.12 9.75
N VAL A 170 -2.41 4.21 10.77
CA VAL A 170 -1.88 5.48 11.28
C VAL A 170 -0.35 5.50 11.22
N CYS A 171 0.22 6.59 10.71
CA CYS A 171 1.65 6.87 10.75
C CYS A 171 1.84 8.32 11.22
N ASP A 172 2.67 8.56 12.22
CA ASP A 172 2.96 9.88 12.79
C ASP A 172 1.68 10.72 13.09
N ASN A 173 0.70 10.09 13.74
CA ASN A 173 -0.63 10.66 14.07
C ASN A 173 -1.49 11.04 12.84
N ARG A 174 -1.13 10.60 11.66
CA ARG A 174 -1.89 10.81 10.43
C ARG A 174 -2.58 9.53 10.00
N VAL A 175 -3.88 9.58 9.78
CA VAL A 175 -4.64 8.47 9.20
C VAL A 175 -4.35 8.40 7.70
N LEU A 176 -3.79 7.28 7.25
CA LEU A 176 -3.45 6.99 5.85
C LEU A 176 -4.57 6.25 5.11
N GLY A 177 -5.36 5.49 5.86
CA GLY A 177 -6.49 4.71 5.38
C GLY A 177 -7.26 4.10 6.54
N TYR A 178 -8.44 3.56 6.27
CA TYR A 178 -9.27 2.90 7.26
C TYR A 178 -10.12 1.82 6.62
N ILE A 179 -10.68 0.95 7.46
CA ILE A 179 -11.70 -0.04 7.10
C ILE A 179 -12.76 -0.08 8.19
N GLY A 180 -14.03 -0.05 7.80
CA GLY A 180 -15.18 -0.22 8.68
C GLY A 180 -15.81 -1.58 8.46
N VAL A 181 -16.04 -2.32 9.55
CA VAL A 181 -16.68 -3.63 9.55
C VAL A 181 -17.80 -3.63 10.57
N HIS A 182 -19.00 -4.10 10.19
CA HIS A 182 -20.07 -4.41 11.11
C HIS A 182 -20.25 -5.92 11.25
N GLU A 183 -20.50 -6.36 12.48
CA GLU A 183 -20.74 -7.76 12.80
C GLU A 183 -22.13 -7.96 13.39
N VAL A 184 -22.89 -8.85 12.78
CA VAL A 184 -24.26 -9.18 13.22
C VAL A 184 -24.44 -10.69 13.21
N CYS A 185 -24.78 -11.28 14.36
CA CYS A 185 -25.08 -12.71 14.48
C CYS A 185 -24.00 -13.66 13.94
N GLY A 186 -22.72 -13.30 14.08
CA GLY A 186 -21.61 -14.12 13.57
C GLY A 186 -21.28 -13.91 12.08
N GLU A 187 -21.82 -12.89 11.47
CA GLU A 187 -21.57 -12.50 10.10
C GLU A 187 -20.89 -11.12 10.07
N ALA A 188 -19.80 -10.97 9.31
CA ALA A 188 -19.07 -9.71 9.18
C ALA A 188 -19.33 -9.07 7.81
N TYR A 189 -19.54 -7.75 7.81
CA TYR A 189 -19.78 -6.97 6.60
C TYR A 189 -18.84 -5.77 6.55
N ILE A 190 -18.04 -5.64 5.48
CA ILE A 190 -17.22 -4.47 5.24
C ILE A 190 -18.10 -3.39 4.62
N ASP A 191 -18.33 -2.30 5.34
CA ASP A 191 -19.08 -1.15 4.83
C ASP A 191 -18.23 -0.32 3.89
N ASN A 192 -17.06 0.10 4.36
CA ASN A 192 -16.14 0.93 3.62
C ASN A 192 -14.70 0.50 3.87
N ILE A 193 -13.90 0.57 2.82
CA ILE A 193 -12.44 0.55 2.89
C ILE A 193 -11.90 1.68 2.01
N ALA A 194 -11.07 2.53 2.57
CA ALA A 194 -10.47 3.62 1.82
C ALA A 194 -9.03 3.90 2.23
N VAL A 195 -8.24 4.32 1.25
CA VAL A 195 -6.85 4.73 1.39
C VAL A 195 -6.68 6.07 0.70
N ARG A 196 -6.04 7.04 1.36
CA ARG A 196 -5.70 8.34 0.75
C ARG A 196 -5.04 8.11 -0.61
N SER A 197 -5.37 8.94 -1.60
CA SER A 197 -4.94 8.75 -2.99
C SER A 197 -3.43 8.59 -3.14
N GLU A 198 -2.67 9.37 -2.38
CA GLU A 198 -1.21 9.38 -2.40
C GLU A 198 -0.56 8.10 -1.83
N TYR A 199 -1.29 7.31 -1.01
CA TYR A 199 -0.82 6.04 -0.42
C TYR A 199 -1.39 4.80 -1.12
N ARG A 200 -2.17 4.98 -2.18
CA ARG A 200 -2.69 3.85 -2.98
C ARG A 200 -1.57 3.12 -3.71
N GLN A 201 -1.82 1.85 -4.03
CA GLN A 201 -0.86 0.96 -4.72
C GLN A 201 0.44 0.66 -3.95
N LEU A 202 0.53 1.08 -2.68
CA LEU A 202 1.63 0.76 -1.77
C LEU A 202 1.32 -0.45 -0.86
N GLY A 203 0.13 -1.07 -1.03
CA GLY A 203 -0.30 -2.26 -0.31
C GLY A 203 -1.03 -2.00 1.01
N LEU A 204 -1.39 -0.75 1.32
CA LEU A 204 -2.07 -0.43 2.57
C LEU A 204 -3.48 -1.02 2.64
N GLY A 205 -4.25 -0.99 1.54
CA GLY A 205 -5.57 -1.61 1.48
C GLY A 205 -5.54 -3.12 1.73
N GLU A 206 -4.50 -3.82 1.24
CA GLU A 206 -4.29 -5.24 1.53
C GLU A 206 -4.05 -5.48 3.03
N LYS A 207 -3.19 -4.67 3.65
CA LYS A 207 -2.93 -4.75 5.10
C LYS A 207 -4.20 -4.54 5.93
N LEU A 208 -5.01 -3.53 5.59
CA LEU A 208 -6.29 -3.24 6.27
C LEU A 208 -7.27 -4.41 6.13
N LEU A 209 -7.41 -4.98 4.94
CA LEU A 209 -8.27 -6.15 4.70
C LEU A 209 -7.83 -7.37 5.51
N ILE A 210 -6.54 -7.68 5.51
CA ILE A 210 -5.99 -8.81 6.30
C ILE A 210 -6.29 -8.61 7.78
N ALA A 211 -6.04 -7.42 8.33
CA ALA A 211 -6.31 -7.12 9.74
C ALA A 211 -7.82 -7.25 10.07
N ALA A 212 -8.71 -6.82 9.17
CA ALA A 212 -10.15 -6.95 9.35
C ALA A 212 -10.59 -8.42 9.31
N GLN A 213 -10.03 -9.23 8.39
CA GLN A 213 -10.30 -10.67 8.28
C GLN A 213 -9.86 -11.40 9.56
N GLU A 214 -8.61 -11.18 9.99
CA GLU A 214 -8.07 -11.76 11.22
C GLU A 214 -8.94 -11.38 12.44
N GLY A 215 -9.36 -10.11 12.52
CA GLY A 215 -10.27 -9.64 13.56
C GLY A 215 -11.63 -10.35 13.55
N ALA A 216 -12.31 -10.41 12.40
CA ALA A 216 -13.61 -11.05 12.25
C ALA A 216 -13.57 -12.54 12.61
N PHE A 217 -12.60 -13.29 12.05
CA PHE A 217 -12.47 -14.72 12.34
C PHE A 217 -12.02 -15.00 13.78
N SER A 218 -11.20 -14.14 14.39
CA SER A 218 -10.88 -14.27 15.83
C SER A 218 -12.11 -14.13 16.74
N ARG A 219 -13.11 -13.36 16.31
CA ARG A 219 -14.43 -13.23 16.97
C ARG A 219 -15.43 -14.29 16.53
N LYS A 220 -14.99 -15.27 15.72
CA LYS A 220 -15.79 -16.42 15.25
C LYS A 220 -16.90 -16.05 14.28
N CYS A 221 -16.69 -15.04 13.44
CA CYS A 221 -17.58 -14.81 12.31
C CYS A 221 -17.43 -15.96 11.30
N GLU A 222 -18.55 -16.44 10.76
CA GLU A 222 -18.59 -17.52 9.77
C GLU A 222 -18.05 -17.07 8.43
N PHE A 223 -18.23 -15.79 8.10
CA PHE A 223 -17.76 -15.17 6.87
C PHE A 223 -17.57 -13.66 7.01
N ILE A 224 -16.86 -13.09 6.07
CA ILE A 224 -16.78 -11.65 5.86
C ILE A 224 -17.18 -11.31 4.42
N SER A 225 -18.12 -10.38 4.25
CA SER A 225 -18.73 -10.02 2.97
C SER A 225 -18.62 -8.54 2.68
N LEU A 226 -18.70 -8.16 1.41
CA LEU A 226 -18.64 -6.78 0.95
C LEU A 226 -19.39 -6.59 -0.37
N GLU A 227 -19.75 -5.33 -0.65
CA GLU A 227 -20.20 -4.87 -1.96
C GLU A 227 -19.15 -3.98 -2.61
N VAL A 228 -18.87 -4.24 -3.87
CA VAL A 228 -17.90 -3.45 -4.64
C VAL A 228 -18.44 -3.08 -6.02
N ARG A 229 -18.16 -1.86 -6.49
CA ARG A 229 -18.52 -1.43 -7.85
C ARG A 229 -17.95 -2.39 -8.87
N LYS A 230 -18.77 -2.79 -9.82
CA LYS A 230 -18.37 -3.71 -10.92
C LYS A 230 -17.22 -3.16 -11.76
N SER A 231 -17.11 -1.83 -11.89
CA SER A 231 -16.01 -1.15 -12.59
C SER A 231 -14.71 -1.08 -11.79
N ASN A 232 -14.73 -1.32 -10.46
CA ASN A 232 -13.55 -1.22 -9.62
C ASN A 232 -12.66 -2.47 -9.74
N SER A 233 -12.04 -2.64 -10.90
CA SER A 233 -11.19 -3.80 -11.21
C SER A 233 -10.01 -3.97 -10.24
N ALA A 234 -9.48 -2.87 -9.71
CA ALA A 234 -8.37 -2.91 -8.77
C ALA A 234 -8.79 -3.53 -7.42
N ALA A 235 -9.95 -3.14 -6.90
CA ALA A 235 -10.50 -3.71 -5.67
C ALA A 235 -10.92 -5.17 -5.87
N LEU A 236 -11.62 -5.48 -6.99
CA LEU A 236 -11.99 -6.85 -7.33
C LEU A 236 -10.77 -7.78 -7.35
N SER A 237 -9.70 -7.39 -8.04
CA SER A 237 -8.46 -8.18 -8.09
C SER A 237 -7.80 -8.35 -6.72
N LEU A 238 -7.91 -7.34 -5.84
CA LEU A 238 -7.40 -7.45 -4.47
C LEU A 238 -8.21 -8.43 -3.63
N TYR A 239 -9.53 -8.37 -3.71
CA TYR A 239 -10.41 -9.28 -2.99
C TYR A 239 -10.22 -10.73 -3.46
N GLU A 240 -10.19 -10.98 -4.78
CA GLU A 240 -9.91 -12.30 -5.36
C GLU A 240 -8.55 -12.85 -4.89
N LYS A 241 -7.50 -12.00 -4.88
CA LYS A 241 -6.16 -12.38 -4.37
C LYS A 241 -6.21 -12.82 -2.90
N LEU A 242 -7.10 -12.22 -2.09
CA LEU A 242 -7.28 -12.53 -0.67
C LEU A 242 -8.31 -13.65 -0.41
N GLY A 243 -8.77 -14.31 -1.46
CA GLY A 243 -9.64 -15.48 -1.35
C GLY A 243 -11.15 -15.17 -1.30
N TYR A 244 -11.56 -13.91 -1.50
CA TYR A 244 -12.99 -13.61 -1.65
C TYR A 244 -13.53 -14.20 -2.95
N GLU A 245 -14.70 -14.79 -2.86
CA GLU A 245 -15.44 -15.32 -4.00
C GLU A 245 -16.65 -14.46 -4.31
N LYS A 246 -16.94 -14.29 -5.60
CA LYS A 246 -18.17 -13.64 -6.05
C LYS A 246 -19.36 -14.54 -5.74
N VAL A 247 -20.28 -14.07 -4.90
CA VAL A 247 -21.50 -14.81 -4.52
C VAL A 247 -22.77 -14.23 -5.12
N GLY A 248 -22.74 -13.00 -5.64
CA GLY A 248 -23.93 -12.38 -6.23
C GLY A 248 -23.66 -11.00 -6.86
N GLU A 249 -24.75 -10.38 -7.29
CA GLU A 249 -24.77 -8.98 -7.78
C GLU A 249 -26.04 -8.29 -7.26
N ARG A 250 -25.90 -7.00 -6.88
CA ARG A 250 -27.05 -6.11 -6.61
C ARG A 250 -27.18 -5.11 -7.76
N LYS A 251 -28.31 -5.15 -8.44
CA LYS A 251 -28.61 -4.23 -9.55
C LYS A 251 -28.85 -2.82 -9.06
N ASN A 252 -28.24 -1.83 -9.72
CA ASN A 252 -28.39 -0.40 -9.42
C ASN A 252 -28.13 -0.04 -7.95
N PHE A 253 -27.20 -0.73 -7.31
CA PHE A 253 -26.85 -0.52 -5.89
C PHE A 253 -26.25 0.86 -5.65
N TYR A 254 -25.30 1.26 -6.50
CA TYR A 254 -24.71 2.59 -6.47
C TYR A 254 -25.55 3.56 -7.29
N THR A 255 -25.75 4.77 -6.76
CA THR A 255 -26.62 5.79 -7.40
C THR A 255 -25.82 6.87 -8.11
N ASP A 256 -24.57 7.14 -7.72
CA ASP A 256 -23.72 8.18 -8.30
C ASP A 256 -22.26 7.70 -8.49
N PRO A 257 -21.83 7.42 -9.72
CA PRO A 257 -22.67 7.08 -10.87
C PRO A 257 -23.50 5.83 -10.63
N GLN A 258 -24.64 5.69 -11.34
CA GLN A 258 -25.47 4.50 -11.23
C GLN A 258 -24.71 3.27 -11.74
N GLU A 259 -24.60 2.25 -10.89
CA GLU A 259 -23.83 1.03 -11.19
C GLU A 259 -24.28 -0.15 -10.32
N ASP A 260 -24.11 -1.37 -10.86
CA ASP A 260 -24.31 -2.61 -10.11
C ASP A 260 -23.16 -2.82 -9.10
N ALA A 261 -23.48 -3.47 -7.97
CA ALA A 261 -22.48 -4.00 -7.06
C ALA A 261 -22.25 -5.48 -7.31
N VAL A 262 -21.00 -5.90 -7.18
CA VAL A 262 -20.61 -7.30 -7.02
C VAL A 262 -20.54 -7.59 -5.54
N ILE A 263 -21.18 -8.67 -5.09
CA ILE A 263 -21.10 -9.14 -3.70
C ILE A 263 -19.98 -10.18 -3.66
N MET A 264 -19.01 -9.96 -2.78
CA MET A 264 -17.89 -10.88 -2.58
C MET A 264 -17.81 -11.30 -1.12
N THR A 265 -17.52 -12.59 -0.90
CA THR A 265 -17.52 -13.19 0.44
C THR A 265 -16.29 -14.07 0.62
N LEU A 266 -15.65 -13.94 1.77
CA LEU A 266 -14.60 -14.83 2.26
C LEU A 266 -15.17 -15.63 3.43
N LYS A 267 -15.05 -16.95 3.38
CA LYS A 267 -15.39 -17.85 4.49
C LYS A 267 -14.15 -18.23 5.27
N GLU A 268 -14.33 -18.49 6.57
CA GLU A 268 -13.27 -19.12 7.35
C GLU A 268 -12.94 -20.49 6.72
N CYS A 269 -11.66 -20.73 6.43
CA CYS A 269 -11.25 -22.06 6.01
C CYS A 269 -11.24 -22.98 7.23
N ASP A 270 -12.03 -24.05 7.23
CA ASP A 270 -11.89 -25.12 8.21
C ASP A 270 -10.44 -25.63 8.18
N SER A 271 -9.69 -25.36 9.26
CA SER A 271 -8.29 -25.78 9.45
C SER A 271 -8.21 -27.23 9.96
#